data_d660602961e147d0ea56f8bf70c69111
#
_entry.id   d660602961e147d0ea56f8bf70c69111
#
_cell.length_a   1.000
_cell.length_b   1.000
_cell.length_c   1.000
_cell.angle_alpha   90.00
_cell.angle_beta   90.00
_cell.angle_gamma   90.00
#
_symmetry.space_group_name_H-M   'P 1'
#
loop_
_entity.id
_entity.type
_entity.pdbx_description
1 polymer ?
#
loop_
_entity_poly.entity_id
_entity_poly.type
_entity_poly.pdbx_seq_one_letter_code
_entity_poly.pdbx_strand_id
1 'polypeptide(L)'
;MAIHPIEFRYGTPEMKAVWESENKLQRMLDVEAALAQAEGKLGIIPQDIADEIARKANTEYVKQERVNEIEKATKHDIGALVKGLGEVCENDAGEYVHFGATSNDIIDSSNSLLIKDSAEIIKDKIKTLTELLLKLAEENIDKVAVGRTHGQHALPI
;
A
#
# COMPACT_ATOMS: atom_id res chain seq x y z
N MET A 1 8.90 -10.77 -4.43
CA MET A 1 9.30 -10.83 -5.86
C MET A 1 9.67 -9.43 -6.30
N ALA A 2 10.82 -9.22 -6.98
CA ALA A 2 11.23 -7.89 -7.42
C ALA A 2 10.20 -7.30 -8.39
N ILE A 3 9.80 -6.06 -8.18
CA ILE A 3 8.84 -5.36 -9.04
C ILE A 3 9.51 -4.95 -10.36
N HIS A 4 10.81 -4.65 -10.30
CA HIS A 4 11.59 -4.23 -11.45
C HIS A 4 13.02 -4.81 -11.42
N PRO A 5 13.63 -5.15 -12.58
CA PRO A 5 14.99 -5.71 -12.63
C PRO A 5 16.08 -4.87 -11.95
N ILE A 6 15.87 -3.56 -11.79
CA ILE A 6 16.82 -2.65 -11.16
C ILE A 6 16.47 -2.32 -9.69
N GLU A 7 15.48 -2.97 -9.12
CA GLU A 7 15.01 -2.72 -7.74
C GLU A 7 16.12 -2.85 -6.69
N PHE A 8 17.09 -3.75 -6.92
CA PHE A 8 18.25 -3.90 -6.02
C PHE A 8 19.17 -2.67 -5.99
N ARG A 9 19.10 -1.78 -7.00
CA ARG A 9 19.92 -0.56 -7.10
C ARG A 9 19.24 0.67 -6.55
N TYR A 10 17.91 0.73 -6.64
CA TYR A 10 17.14 1.93 -6.39
C TYR A 10 16.03 1.66 -5.38
N GLY A 11 15.58 2.72 -4.75
CA GLY A 11 14.57 2.67 -3.72
C GLY A 11 15.14 2.45 -2.32
N THR A 12 14.46 3.00 -1.35
CA THR A 12 14.80 2.85 0.07
C THR A 12 14.08 1.62 0.65
N PRO A 13 14.58 1.02 1.74
CA PRO A 13 13.94 -0.14 2.36
C PRO A 13 12.48 0.11 2.73
N GLU A 14 12.18 1.29 3.28
CA GLU A 14 10.83 1.68 3.66
C GLU A 14 9.86 1.76 2.47
N MET A 15 10.31 2.30 1.32
CA MET A 15 9.48 2.35 0.12
C MET A 15 9.29 0.95 -0.49
N LYS A 16 10.30 0.10 -0.45
CA LYS A 16 10.21 -1.29 -0.93
C LYS A 16 9.21 -2.09 -0.10
N ALA A 17 9.22 -1.92 1.22
CA ALA A 17 8.31 -2.61 2.13
C ALA A 17 6.83 -2.30 1.81
N VAL A 18 6.51 -1.06 1.41
CA VAL A 18 5.14 -0.70 0.99
C VAL A 18 4.66 -1.57 -0.18
N TRP A 19 5.55 -1.88 -1.14
CA TRP A 19 5.19 -2.56 -2.39
C TRP A 19 5.51 -4.05 -2.41
N GLU A 20 5.97 -4.63 -1.31
CA GLU A 20 6.18 -6.07 -1.20
C GLU A 20 4.86 -6.86 -1.30
N SER A 21 4.96 -8.08 -1.80
CA SER A 21 3.78 -8.92 -2.07
C SER A 21 2.92 -9.15 -0.82
N GLU A 22 3.56 -9.37 0.33
CA GLU A 22 2.86 -9.59 1.59
C GLU A 22 2.08 -8.34 2.05
N ASN A 23 2.69 -7.14 1.92
CA ASN A 23 1.99 -5.90 2.25
C ASN A 23 0.86 -5.60 1.26
N LYS A 24 1.04 -5.90 -0.04
CA LYS A 24 -0.05 -5.80 -1.02
C LYS A 24 -1.21 -6.72 -0.67
N LEU A 25 -0.92 -7.96 -0.31
CA LEU A 25 -1.92 -8.91 0.18
C LEU A 25 -2.65 -8.35 1.41
N GLN A 26 -1.89 -7.81 2.39
CA GLN A 26 -2.50 -7.21 3.58
C GLN A 26 -3.44 -6.05 3.21
N ARG A 27 -3.05 -5.15 2.29
CA ARG A 27 -3.93 -4.03 1.89
C ARG A 27 -5.21 -4.49 1.20
N MET A 28 -5.16 -5.57 0.41
CA MET A 28 -6.38 -6.17 -0.15
C MET A 28 -7.26 -6.78 0.94
N LEU A 29 -6.67 -7.46 1.92
CA LEU A 29 -7.39 -7.99 3.09
C LEU A 29 -7.99 -6.89 3.96
N ASP A 30 -7.29 -5.76 4.13
CA ASP A 30 -7.82 -4.58 4.85
C ASP A 30 -9.10 -4.05 4.19
N VAL A 31 -9.16 -4.05 2.85
CA VAL A 31 -10.36 -3.62 2.09
C VAL A 31 -11.50 -4.62 2.27
N GLU A 32 -11.24 -5.93 2.18
CA GLU A 32 -12.26 -6.96 2.42
C GLU A 32 -12.82 -6.88 3.86
N ALA A 33 -11.93 -6.67 4.84
CA ALA A 33 -12.35 -6.46 6.23
C ALA A 33 -13.26 -5.23 6.39
N ALA A 34 -12.88 -4.12 5.75
CA ALA A 34 -13.66 -2.87 5.79
C ALA A 34 -15.03 -3.03 5.11
N LEU A 35 -15.07 -3.76 3.98
CA LEU A 35 -16.32 -4.09 3.28
C LEU A 35 -17.25 -4.88 4.20
N ALA A 36 -16.79 -6.00 4.74
CA ALA A 36 -17.59 -6.84 5.62
C ALA A 36 -18.10 -6.06 6.85
N GLN A 37 -17.24 -5.23 7.47
CA GLN A 37 -17.64 -4.39 8.60
C GLN A 37 -18.70 -3.34 8.24
N ALA A 38 -18.62 -2.76 7.04
CA ALA A 38 -19.62 -1.82 6.57
C ALA A 38 -20.99 -2.52 6.33
N GLU A 39 -20.95 -3.69 5.72
CA GLU A 39 -22.15 -4.50 5.46
C GLU A 39 -22.79 -5.01 6.74
N GLY A 40 -22.00 -5.46 7.72
CA GLY A 40 -22.50 -5.85 9.05
C GLY A 40 -23.23 -4.70 9.76
N LYS A 41 -22.62 -3.50 9.79
CA LYS A 41 -23.23 -2.29 10.36
C LYS A 41 -24.52 -1.87 9.68
N LEU A 42 -24.67 -2.14 8.40
CA LEU A 42 -25.88 -1.87 7.63
C LEU A 42 -26.92 -3.01 7.71
N GLY A 43 -26.58 -4.12 8.34
CA GLY A 43 -27.45 -5.30 8.42
C GLY A 43 -27.62 -6.05 7.10
N ILE A 44 -26.68 -5.87 6.16
CA ILE A 44 -26.63 -6.60 4.88
C ILE A 44 -26.19 -8.03 5.11
N ILE A 45 -25.17 -8.22 5.98
CA ILE A 45 -24.72 -9.50 6.48
C ILE A 45 -24.84 -9.53 8.03
N PRO A 46 -24.86 -10.69 8.69
CA PRO A 46 -24.84 -10.76 10.14
C PRO A 46 -23.54 -10.12 10.71
N GLN A 47 -23.66 -9.38 11.83
CA GLN A 47 -22.52 -8.66 12.39
C GLN A 47 -21.41 -9.60 12.90
N ASP A 48 -21.79 -10.75 13.47
CA ASP A 48 -20.84 -11.77 13.91
C ASP A 48 -20.03 -12.39 12.76
N ILE A 49 -20.64 -12.52 11.57
CA ILE A 49 -19.97 -12.92 10.33
C ILE A 49 -19.00 -11.84 9.89
N ALA A 50 -19.41 -10.56 9.89
CA ALA A 50 -18.55 -9.45 9.56
C ALA A 50 -17.32 -9.34 10.48
N ASP A 51 -17.52 -9.56 11.77
CA ASP A 51 -16.45 -9.54 12.79
C ASP A 51 -15.47 -10.70 12.58
N GLU A 52 -15.96 -11.87 12.21
CA GLU A 52 -15.12 -13.04 11.88
C GLU A 52 -14.26 -12.78 10.64
N ILE A 53 -14.86 -12.28 9.54
CA ILE A 53 -14.12 -11.93 8.33
C ILE A 53 -13.03 -10.91 8.65
N ALA A 54 -13.37 -9.83 9.35
CA ALA A 54 -12.41 -8.80 9.71
C ALA A 54 -11.28 -9.32 10.61
N ARG A 55 -11.55 -10.23 11.51
CA ARG A 55 -10.57 -10.88 12.38
C ARG A 55 -9.58 -11.74 11.59
N LYS A 56 -10.06 -12.43 10.56
CA LYS A 56 -9.25 -13.36 9.74
C LYS A 56 -8.55 -12.69 8.58
N ALA A 57 -8.96 -11.48 8.18
CA ALA A 57 -8.43 -10.75 7.04
C ALA A 57 -7.04 -10.14 7.33
N ASN A 58 -6.07 -10.99 7.61
CA ASN A 58 -4.66 -10.58 7.76
C ASN A 58 -3.70 -11.70 7.34
N THR A 59 -2.44 -11.33 7.08
CA THR A 59 -1.40 -12.25 6.58
C THR A 59 -0.92 -13.27 7.63
N GLU A 60 -1.34 -13.15 8.89
CA GLU A 60 -1.11 -14.20 9.88
C GLU A 60 -1.96 -15.45 9.59
N TYR A 61 -3.17 -15.26 9.07
CA TYR A 61 -4.07 -16.35 8.68
C TYR A 61 -4.00 -16.65 7.19
N VAL A 62 -4.12 -15.62 6.33
CA VAL A 62 -4.12 -15.76 4.87
C VAL A 62 -2.69 -15.71 4.34
N LYS A 63 -2.13 -16.86 3.98
CA LYS A 63 -0.74 -16.95 3.50
C LYS A 63 -0.63 -16.67 2.00
N GLN A 64 0.38 -15.86 1.63
CA GLN A 64 0.65 -15.51 0.23
C GLN A 64 0.85 -16.77 -0.65
N GLU A 65 1.52 -17.78 -0.10
CA GLU A 65 1.76 -19.05 -0.82
C GLU A 65 0.44 -19.74 -1.16
N ARG A 66 -0.52 -19.74 -0.21
CA ARG A 66 -1.82 -20.36 -0.44
C ARG A 66 -2.64 -19.60 -1.49
N VAL A 67 -2.64 -18.28 -1.43
CA VAL A 67 -3.29 -17.44 -2.44
C VAL A 67 -2.68 -17.70 -3.83
N ASN A 68 -1.35 -17.76 -3.93
CA ASN A 68 -0.65 -18.07 -5.19
C ASN A 68 -0.99 -19.47 -5.73
N GLU A 69 -1.16 -20.48 -4.86
CA GLU A 69 -1.59 -21.83 -5.28
C GLU A 69 -2.99 -21.79 -5.88
N ILE A 70 -3.92 -21.12 -5.22
CA ILE A 70 -5.30 -20.99 -5.69
C ILE A 70 -5.33 -20.23 -7.03
N GLU A 71 -4.58 -19.13 -7.14
CA GLU A 71 -4.49 -18.32 -8.36
C GLU A 71 -3.95 -19.12 -9.55
N LYS A 72 -2.95 -19.99 -9.35
CA LYS A 72 -2.43 -20.86 -10.41
C LYS A 72 -3.52 -21.76 -11.00
N ALA A 73 -4.46 -22.19 -10.19
CA ALA A 73 -5.57 -23.06 -10.61
C ALA A 73 -6.72 -22.26 -11.23
N THR A 74 -7.10 -21.14 -10.60
CA THR A 74 -8.27 -20.33 -10.98
C THR A 74 -7.99 -19.33 -12.07
N LYS A 75 -6.73 -18.91 -12.24
CA LYS A 75 -6.29 -17.82 -13.13
C LYS A 75 -6.97 -16.48 -12.84
N HIS A 76 -7.33 -16.26 -11.58
CA HIS A 76 -8.01 -15.06 -11.12
C HIS A 76 -7.48 -14.65 -9.75
N ASP A 77 -6.84 -13.49 -9.66
CA ASP A 77 -6.14 -12.96 -8.48
C ASP A 77 -7.07 -12.70 -7.30
N ILE A 78 -8.10 -11.84 -7.49
CA ILE A 78 -9.05 -11.53 -6.42
C ILE A 78 -9.90 -12.75 -6.05
N GLY A 79 -10.28 -13.59 -7.02
CA GLY A 79 -10.95 -14.87 -6.72
C GLY A 79 -10.09 -15.77 -5.83
N ALA A 80 -8.77 -15.76 -6.01
CA ALA A 80 -7.84 -16.50 -5.16
C ALA A 80 -7.72 -15.90 -3.76
N LEU A 81 -7.70 -14.56 -3.64
CA LEU A 81 -7.74 -13.85 -2.35
C LEU A 81 -9.00 -14.20 -1.55
N VAL A 82 -10.17 -14.04 -2.19
CA VAL A 82 -11.49 -14.33 -1.60
C VAL A 82 -11.56 -15.76 -1.09
N LYS A 83 -11.14 -16.71 -1.94
CA LYS A 83 -11.10 -18.12 -1.54
C LYS A 83 -10.10 -18.38 -0.40
N GLY A 84 -8.91 -17.76 -0.47
CA GLY A 84 -7.89 -17.90 0.59
C GLY A 84 -8.37 -17.33 1.94
N LEU A 85 -9.09 -16.21 1.94
CA LEU A 85 -9.71 -15.66 3.15
C LEU A 85 -10.87 -16.53 3.62
N GLY A 86 -11.72 -17.00 2.70
CA GLY A 86 -12.84 -17.88 3.04
C GLY A 86 -12.41 -19.19 3.68
N GLU A 87 -11.27 -19.80 3.24
CA GLU A 87 -10.73 -21.03 3.80
C GLU A 87 -10.32 -20.93 5.28
N VAL A 88 -10.01 -19.73 5.78
CA VAL A 88 -9.59 -19.51 7.17
C VAL A 88 -10.70 -18.99 8.09
N CYS A 89 -11.83 -18.58 7.51
CA CYS A 89 -13.00 -18.15 8.25
C CYS A 89 -13.76 -19.34 8.86
N GLU A 90 -14.38 -19.11 10.01
CA GLU A 90 -15.19 -20.09 10.75
C GLU A 90 -16.69 -19.77 10.58
N ASN A 91 -17.57 -20.70 10.99
CA ASN A 91 -19.03 -20.50 11.07
C ASN A 91 -19.68 -19.99 9.75
N ASP A 92 -19.29 -20.57 8.61
CA ASP A 92 -19.79 -20.23 7.27
C ASP A 92 -19.48 -18.77 6.83
N ALA A 93 -18.67 -18.03 7.60
CA ALA A 93 -18.32 -16.64 7.27
C ALA A 93 -17.61 -16.51 5.90
N GLY A 94 -16.93 -17.57 5.48
CA GLY A 94 -16.28 -17.63 4.16
C GLY A 94 -17.23 -17.41 2.97
N GLU A 95 -18.51 -17.76 3.11
CA GLU A 95 -19.52 -17.60 2.07
C GLU A 95 -19.94 -16.12 1.86
N TYR A 96 -19.62 -15.26 2.81
CA TYR A 96 -19.95 -13.83 2.80
C TYR A 96 -18.76 -12.94 2.42
N VAL A 97 -17.57 -13.52 2.23
CA VAL A 97 -16.39 -12.76 1.79
C VAL A 97 -16.65 -12.18 0.40
N HIS A 98 -16.32 -10.90 0.21
CA HIS A 98 -16.48 -10.19 -1.07
C HIS A 98 -17.93 -9.99 -1.50
N PHE A 99 -18.89 -10.05 -0.59
CA PHE A 99 -20.30 -9.92 -0.92
C PHE A 99 -20.58 -8.54 -1.54
N GLY A 100 -21.30 -8.51 -2.65
CA GLY A 100 -21.71 -7.26 -3.32
C GLY A 100 -20.59 -6.45 -3.98
N ALA A 101 -19.33 -6.84 -3.88
CA ALA A 101 -18.19 -6.15 -4.48
C ALA A 101 -17.75 -6.76 -5.81
N THR A 102 -16.91 -6.05 -6.52
CA THR A 102 -16.18 -6.56 -7.68
C THR A 102 -14.67 -6.44 -7.50
N SER A 103 -13.89 -7.19 -8.29
CA SER A 103 -12.42 -7.23 -8.17
C SER A 103 -11.77 -5.85 -8.15
N ASN A 104 -12.24 -4.91 -8.98
CA ASN A 104 -11.66 -3.58 -9.04
C ASN A 104 -11.95 -2.73 -7.80
N ASP A 105 -13.02 -2.98 -7.07
CA ASP A 105 -13.28 -2.30 -5.79
C ASP A 105 -12.16 -2.62 -4.79
N ILE A 106 -11.67 -3.85 -4.79
CA ILE A 106 -10.58 -4.28 -3.92
C ILE A 106 -9.21 -3.79 -4.44
N ILE A 107 -8.95 -3.96 -5.75
CA ILE A 107 -7.67 -3.59 -6.37
C ILE A 107 -7.42 -2.09 -6.25
N ASP A 108 -8.38 -1.26 -6.66
CA ASP A 108 -8.20 0.19 -6.69
C ASP A 108 -8.14 0.79 -5.28
N SER A 109 -8.95 0.27 -4.36
CA SER A 109 -8.91 0.70 -2.96
C SER A 109 -7.60 0.32 -2.28
N SER A 110 -7.12 -0.91 -2.45
CA SER A 110 -5.84 -1.36 -1.89
C SER A 110 -4.65 -0.60 -2.50
N ASN A 111 -4.64 -0.35 -3.80
CA ASN A 111 -3.64 0.48 -4.46
C ASN A 111 -3.65 1.91 -3.93
N SER A 112 -4.82 2.47 -3.64
CA SER A 112 -4.94 3.80 -3.04
C SER A 112 -4.33 3.86 -1.65
N LEU A 113 -4.46 2.80 -0.84
CA LEU A 113 -3.79 2.68 0.45
C LEU A 113 -2.27 2.63 0.30
N LEU A 114 -1.74 1.83 -0.65
CA LEU A 114 -0.30 1.75 -0.93
C LEU A 114 0.28 3.08 -1.42
N ILE A 115 -0.46 3.80 -2.28
CA ILE A 115 -0.08 5.14 -2.75
C ILE A 115 -0.06 6.13 -1.58
N LYS A 116 -1.05 6.07 -0.69
CA LYS A 116 -1.09 6.92 0.52
C LYS A 116 0.14 6.66 1.40
N ASP A 117 0.47 5.41 1.70
CA ASP A 117 1.64 5.05 2.49
C ASP A 117 2.94 5.56 1.84
N SER A 118 3.05 5.40 0.50
CA SER A 118 4.18 5.92 -0.27
C SER A 118 4.28 7.45 -0.21
N ALA A 119 3.14 8.14 -0.30
CA ALA A 119 3.08 9.60 -0.24
C ALA A 119 3.53 10.15 1.12
N GLU A 120 3.19 9.49 2.23
CA GLU A 120 3.66 9.90 3.56
C GLU A 120 5.20 9.76 3.67
N ILE A 121 5.79 8.67 3.16
CA ILE A 121 7.26 8.51 3.12
C ILE A 121 7.91 9.67 2.32
N ILE A 122 7.37 9.99 1.15
CA ILE A 122 7.89 11.08 0.30
C ILE A 122 7.76 12.42 1.01
N LYS A 123 6.62 12.70 1.64
CA LYS A 123 6.34 13.92 2.39
C LYS A 123 7.37 14.14 3.51
N ASP A 124 7.68 13.10 4.27
CA ASP A 124 8.68 13.19 5.34
C ASP A 124 10.10 13.47 4.79
N LYS A 125 10.47 12.87 3.66
CA LYS A 125 11.74 13.16 2.98
C LYS A 125 11.80 14.61 2.46
N ILE A 126 10.71 15.12 1.89
CA ILE A 126 10.62 16.50 1.43
C ILE A 126 10.75 17.47 2.61
N LYS A 127 10.10 17.18 3.74
CA LYS A 127 10.22 17.99 4.95
C LYS A 127 11.68 18.09 5.42
N THR A 128 12.34 16.96 5.55
CA THR A 128 13.76 16.90 5.93
C THR A 128 14.64 17.69 4.95
N LEU A 129 14.42 17.52 3.64
CA LEU A 129 15.15 18.27 2.62
C LEU A 129 14.93 19.78 2.74
N THR A 130 13.68 20.20 2.96
CA THR A 130 13.34 21.61 3.15
C THR A 130 14.07 22.22 4.35
N GLU A 131 14.09 21.52 5.49
CA GLU A 131 14.80 21.96 6.69
C GLU A 131 16.31 22.11 6.44
N LEU A 132 16.92 21.15 5.73
CA LEU A 132 18.34 21.21 5.36
C LEU A 132 18.66 22.37 4.40
N LEU A 133 17.79 22.62 3.41
CA LEU A 133 17.97 23.74 2.47
C LEU A 133 17.80 25.10 3.15
N LEU A 134 16.84 25.24 4.07
CA LEU A 134 16.68 26.46 4.86
C LEU A 134 17.93 26.72 5.71
N LYS A 135 18.42 25.71 6.39
CA LYS A 135 19.67 25.82 7.18
C LYS A 135 20.84 26.24 6.31
N LEU A 136 21.03 25.61 5.14
CA LEU A 136 22.09 25.99 4.21
C LEU A 136 21.93 27.43 3.70
N ALA A 137 20.71 27.88 3.43
CA ALA A 137 20.46 29.26 3.03
C ALA A 137 20.82 30.26 4.15
N GLU A 138 20.43 29.99 5.39
CA GLU A 138 20.76 30.82 6.55
C GLU A 138 22.28 30.90 6.79
N GLU A 139 22.98 29.77 6.71
CA GLU A 139 24.45 29.70 6.92
C GLU A 139 25.26 30.40 5.81
N ASN A 140 24.64 30.66 4.67
CA ASN A 140 25.33 31.22 3.50
C ASN A 140 24.75 32.56 3.02
N ILE A 141 23.85 33.18 3.79
CA ILE A 141 23.14 34.40 3.38
C ILE A 141 24.07 35.56 3.02
N ASP A 142 25.21 35.67 3.72
CA ASP A 142 26.20 36.74 3.54
C ASP A 142 27.35 36.30 2.59
N LYS A 143 27.30 35.10 2.01
CA LYS A 143 28.34 34.61 1.11
C LYS A 143 28.10 35.07 -0.32
N VAL A 144 28.97 35.91 -0.82
CA VAL A 144 28.94 36.40 -2.19
C VAL A 144 29.44 35.29 -3.14
N ALA A 145 28.67 34.99 -4.16
CA ALA A 145 29.02 34.05 -5.21
C ALA A 145 29.07 34.77 -6.58
N VAL A 146 29.74 34.16 -7.53
CA VAL A 146 29.76 34.69 -8.92
C VAL A 146 28.52 34.20 -9.65
N GLY A 147 27.64 35.12 -9.98
CA GLY A 147 26.52 34.85 -10.91
C GLY A 147 27.06 34.43 -12.29
N ARG A 148 26.39 33.50 -12.95
CA ARG A 148 26.74 33.04 -14.28
C ARG A 148 25.51 33.06 -15.20
N THR A 149 25.71 33.59 -16.40
CA THR A 149 24.72 33.57 -17.47
C THR A 149 25.42 33.39 -18.81
N HIS A 150 24.80 32.69 -19.75
CA HIS A 150 25.37 32.39 -21.07
C HIS A 150 26.82 31.86 -21.06
N GLY A 151 27.15 31.05 -20.02
CA GLY A 151 28.52 30.48 -19.86
C GLY A 151 29.58 31.49 -19.40
N GLN A 152 29.20 32.73 -19.05
CA GLN A 152 30.11 33.81 -18.65
C GLN A 152 29.86 34.25 -17.18
N HIS A 153 30.86 34.87 -16.57
CA HIS A 153 30.72 35.53 -15.29
C HIS A 153 29.78 36.75 -15.41
N ALA A 154 28.85 36.89 -14.50
CA ALA A 154 27.94 38.03 -14.40
C ALA A 154 28.18 38.77 -13.09
N LEU A 155 27.18 39.47 -12.60
CA LEU A 155 27.25 40.19 -11.33
C LEU A 155 27.40 39.25 -10.14
N PRO A 156 28.03 39.71 -9.03
CA PRO A 156 27.97 39.00 -7.77
C PRO A 156 26.52 38.83 -7.27
N ILE A 157 26.22 37.64 -6.74
CA ILE A 157 24.92 37.26 -6.17
C ILE A 157 25.12 36.72 -4.77
#